data_fdad60ed2854d6d7ffcf30923456b0f2
#
_entry.id   fdad60ed2854d6d7ffcf30923456b0f2
#
_cell.length_a   1.000
_cell.length_b   1.000
_cell.length_c   1.000
_cell.angle_alpha   90.00
_cell.angle_beta   90.00
_cell.angle_gamma   90.00
#
_symmetry.space_group_name_H-M   'P 1'
#
loop_
_entity.id
_entity.type
_entity.pdbx_description
1 polymer ?
#
loop_
_entity_poly.entity_id
_entity_poly.type
_entity_poly.pdbx_seq_one_letter_code
_entity_poly.pdbx_strand_id
1 'polypeptide(L)'
;MNIVLLGGNGYIGRNVTKNWLKINPKATFYVISRSGKNQLESPQIKNIKADVTNFDEINKRMPPKINYIIDFIGAPEKDPKKFKEINNLPAEIMLKIAKAYNVEAMGFIGGILGDKAFVQGKKEIEQMLRASGIRLEVVAPTLVYGNGRKDNLVKMVPFLKFMGLFSTKFKPVDVNLVADELISKMVHSNKKNSN
;
A
#
# COMPACT_ATOMS: atom_id res chain seq x y z
N MET A 1 4.38 16.00 -8.94
CA MET A 1 4.24 14.52 -8.92
C MET A 1 2.96 14.18 -8.19
N ASN A 2 2.05 13.44 -8.82
CA ASN A 2 0.78 13.03 -8.23
C ASN A 2 0.81 11.54 -7.89
N ILE A 3 0.44 11.21 -6.66
CA ILE A 3 0.47 9.87 -6.11
C ILE A 3 -0.93 9.53 -5.59
N VAL A 4 -1.51 8.44 -6.06
CA VAL A 4 -2.81 7.95 -5.60
C VAL A 4 -2.61 6.84 -4.59
N LEU A 5 -3.29 6.92 -3.45
CA LEU A 5 -3.16 5.99 -2.34
C LEU A 5 -4.53 5.40 -1.99
N LEU A 6 -4.78 4.16 -2.38
CA LEU A 6 -5.97 3.42 -1.97
C LEU A 6 -5.78 2.99 -0.51
N GLY A 7 -6.63 3.44 0.40
CA GLY A 7 -6.48 3.19 1.82
C GLY A 7 -5.31 3.93 2.49
N GLY A 8 -4.79 4.99 1.86
CA GLY A 8 -3.62 5.75 2.35
C GLY A 8 -3.81 6.43 3.72
N ASN A 9 -5.05 6.52 4.23
CA ASN A 9 -5.35 6.98 5.59
C ASN A 9 -5.15 5.89 6.65
N GLY A 10 -4.84 4.65 6.25
CA GLY A 10 -4.49 3.54 7.13
C GLY A 10 -3.11 3.70 7.77
N TYR A 11 -2.74 2.76 8.64
CA TYR A 11 -1.51 2.83 9.43
C TYR A 11 -0.24 2.89 8.54
N ILE A 12 -0.07 1.97 7.59
CA ILE A 12 1.11 1.97 6.70
C ILE A 12 1.04 3.17 5.75
N GLY A 13 -0.13 3.44 5.14
CA GLY A 13 -0.31 4.52 4.17
C GLY A 13 0.04 5.89 4.72
N ARG A 14 -0.36 6.20 5.97
CA ARG A 14 0.03 7.47 6.62
C ARG A 14 1.54 7.60 6.83
N ASN A 15 2.21 6.51 7.21
CA ASN A 15 3.65 6.53 7.39
C ASN A 15 4.40 6.68 6.06
N VAL A 16 3.95 6.02 5.00
CA VAL A 16 4.47 6.21 3.65
C VAL A 16 4.27 7.66 3.20
N THR A 17 3.08 8.23 3.34
CA THR A 17 2.80 9.63 2.98
C THR A 17 3.70 10.59 3.75
N LYS A 18 3.82 10.42 5.07
CA LYS A 18 4.66 11.26 5.94
C LYS A 18 6.13 11.23 5.54
N ASN A 19 6.67 10.03 5.29
CA ASN A 19 8.09 9.89 4.93
C ASN A 19 8.35 10.38 3.51
N TRP A 20 7.43 10.15 2.58
CA TRP A 20 7.55 10.65 1.20
C TRP A 20 7.52 12.18 1.13
N LEU A 21 6.65 12.84 1.90
CA LEU A 21 6.60 14.31 1.99
C LEU A 21 7.93 14.92 2.47
N LYS A 22 8.69 14.23 3.33
CA LYS A 22 10.03 14.69 3.74
C LYS A 22 11.03 14.68 2.58
N ILE A 23 10.91 13.68 1.68
CA ILE A 23 11.83 13.50 0.54
C ILE A 23 11.39 14.39 -0.62
N ASN A 24 10.08 14.52 -0.84
CA ASN A 24 9.51 15.34 -1.89
C ASN A 24 8.33 16.18 -1.38
N PRO A 25 8.62 17.37 -0.80
CA PRO A 25 7.58 18.26 -0.26
C PRO A 25 6.60 18.82 -1.29
N LYS A 26 6.94 18.71 -2.59
CA LYS A 26 6.09 19.17 -3.72
C LYS A 26 5.19 18.07 -4.29
N ALA A 27 5.28 16.84 -3.80
CA ALA A 27 4.40 15.76 -4.22
C ALA A 27 2.97 15.99 -3.70
N THR A 28 1.96 15.66 -4.50
CA THR A 28 0.55 15.71 -4.11
C THR A 28 0.02 14.29 -3.94
N PHE A 29 -0.61 14.03 -2.81
CA PHE A 29 -1.16 12.72 -2.45
C PHE A 29 -2.69 12.76 -2.51
N TYR A 30 -3.28 11.90 -3.32
CA TYR A 30 -4.72 11.70 -3.43
C TYR A 30 -5.07 10.45 -2.61
N VAL A 31 -5.55 10.65 -1.40
CA VAL A 31 -5.84 9.58 -0.44
C VAL A 31 -7.30 9.17 -0.54
N ILE A 32 -7.57 8.00 -1.08
CA ILE A 32 -8.91 7.46 -1.27
C ILE A 32 -9.26 6.55 -0.10
N SER A 33 -10.38 6.84 0.55
CA SER A 33 -10.88 6.03 1.65
C SER A 33 -12.40 6.19 1.83
N ARG A 34 -13.05 5.19 2.41
CA ARG A 34 -14.49 5.22 2.70
C ARG A 34 -14.90 6.35 3.64
N SER A 35 -14.07 6.70 4.60
CA SER A 35 -14.37 7.77 5.56
C SER A 35 -14.04 9.17 5.01
N GLY A 36 -13.10 9.30 4.11
CA GLY A 36 -12.51 10.58 3.70
C GLY A 36 -11.71 11.28 4.81
N LYS A 37 -11.61 10.66 6.00
CA LYS A 37 -10.89 11.22 7.15
C LYS A 37 -9.44 10.74 7.15
N ASN A 38 -8.51 11.63 7.53
CA ASN A 38 -7.10 11.31 7.67
C ASN A 38 -6.56 12.01 8.94
N GLN A 39 -5.71 11.33 9.68
CA GLN A 39 -5.02 11.91 10.84
C GLN A 39 -3.77 12.70 10.44
N LEU A 40 -3.31 12.53 9.20
CA LEU A 40 -2.20 13.29 8.66
C LEU A 40 -2.73 14.47 7.87
N GLU A 41 -2.41 15.68 8.34
CA GLU A 41 -2.82 16.93 7.73
C GLU A 41 -1.63 17.57 6.98
N SER A 42 -1.85 17.97 5.73
CA SER A 42 -0.89 18.69 4.91
C SER A 42 -1.63 19.29 3.69
N PRO A 43 -1.23 20.48 3.20
CA PRO A 43 -1.77 21.04 1.96
C PRO A 43 -1.56 20.14 0.73
N GLN A 44 -0.57 19.27 0.78
CA GLN A 44 -0.27 18.30 -0.27
C GLN A 44 -1.15 17.06 -0.24
N ILE A 45 -2.00 16.89 0.78
CA ILE A 45 -2.87 15.73 0.93
C ILE A 45 -4.29 16.10 0.56
N LYS A 46 -4.81 15.46 -0.49
CA LYS A 46 -6.21 15.57 -0.92
C LYS A 46 -6.95 14.30 -0.51
N ASN A 47 -7.76 14.42 0.54
CA ASN A 47 -8.56 13.29 1.03
C ASN A 47 -9.84 13.17 0.21
N ILE A 48 -10.06 12.00 -0.39
CA ILE A 48 -11.21 11.68 -1.23
C ILE A 48 -12.05 10.63 -0.52
N LYS A 49 -13.29 10.99 -0.18
CA LYS A 49 -14.26 10.02 0.33
C LYS A 49 -14.87 9.28 -0.86
N ALA A 50 -14.55 8.01 -1.03
CA ALA A 50 -15.10 7.15 -2.06
C ALA A 50 -15.02 5.69 -1.65
N ASP A 51 -15.88 4.87 -2.23
CA ASP A 51 -15.72 3.43 -2.21
C ASP A 51 -14.61 3.05 -3.21
N VAL A 52 -13.56 2.38 -2.72
CA VAL A 52 -12.42 1.99 -3.55
C VAL A 52 -12.77 0.96 -4.62
N THR A 53 -13.92 0.30 -4.53
CA THR A 53 -14.40 -0.64 -5.53
C THR A 53 -15.20 0.04 -6.66
N ASN A 54 -15.50 1.34 -6.51
CA ASN A 54 -16.23 2.13 -7.51
C ASN A 54 -15.27 2.96 -8.37
N PHE A 55 -14.83 2.39 -9.49
CA PHE A 55 -13.91 3.05 -10.42
C PHE A 55 -14.43 4.39 -10.92
N ASP A 56 -15.70 4.48 -11.31
CA ASP A 56 -16.24 5.70 -11.94
C ASP A 56 -16.33 6.86 -10.95
N GLU A 57 -16.65 6.58 -9.69
CA GLU A 57 -16.64 7.58 -8.62
C GLU A 57 -15.22 8.12 -8.37
N ILE A 58 -14.24 7.22 -8.31
CA ILE A 58 -12.84 7.57 -8.11
C ILE A 58 -12.32 8.37 -9.31
N ASN A 59 -12.55 7.88 -10.52
CA ASN A 59 -12.02 8.46 -11.76
C ASN A 59 -12.41 9.92 -11.95
N LYS A 60 -13.64 10.31 -11.58
CA LYS A 60 -14.11 11.70 -11.64
C LYS A 60 -13.34 12.67 -10.76
N ARG A 61 -12.57 12.18 -9.79
CA ARG A 61 -11.85 12.99 -8.79
C ARG A 61 -10.34 12.90 -8.91
N MET A 62 -9.85 12.17 -9.93
CA MET A 62 -8.43 12.00 -10.17
C MET A 62 -7.80 13.21 -10.85
N PRO A 63 -6.53 13.50 -10.60
CA PRO A 63 -5.80 14.50 -11.38
C PRO A 63 -5.61 14.01 -12.83
N PRO A 64 -5.38 14.93 -13.78
CA PRO A 64 -5.21 14.56 -15.18
C PRO A 64 -3.97 13.68 -15.46
N LYS A 65 -3.00 13.67 -14.55
CA LYS A 65 -1.81 12.80 -14.59
C LYS A 65 -1.57 12.17 -13.24
N ILE A 66 -1.35 10.86 -13.22
CA ILE A 66 -0.94 10.09 -12.05
C ILE A 66 0.44 9.49 -12.34
N ASN A 67 1.41 9.75 -11.46
CA ASN A 67 2.74 9.14 -11.58
C ASN A 67 2.75 7.75 -10.93
N TYR A 68 2.22 7.64 -9.71
CA TYR A 68 2.23 6.41 -8.94
C TYR A 68 0.86 6.13 -8.33
N ILE A 69 0.49 4.85 -8.24
CA ILE A 69 -0.68 4.41 -7.50
C ILE A 69 -0.28 3.27 -6.56
N ILE A 70 -0.77 3.29 -5.31
CA ILE A 70 -0.40 2.31 -4.29
C ILE A 70 -1.65 1.81 -3.59
N ASP A 71 -1.76 0.50 -3.44
CA ASP A 71 -2.82 -0.15 -2.67
C ASP A 71 -2.30 -0.57 -1.28
N PHE A 72 -2.89 0.04 -0.24
CA PHE A 72 -2.66 -0.28 1.17
C PHE A 72 -3.82 -1.07 1.78
N ILE A 73 -4.83 -1.42 0.97
CA ILE A 73 -6.02 -2.10 1.44
C ILE A 73 -5.75 -3.59 1.51
N GLY A 74 -6.27 -4.20 2.54
CA GLY A 74 -6.24 -5.64 2.72
C GLY A 74 -6.23 -6.03 4.18
N ALA A 75 -6.82 -7.17 4.44
CA ALA A 75 -6.87 -7.78 5.76
C ALA A 75 -6.99 -9.30 5.62
N PRO A 76 -6.52 -10.08 6.62
CA PRO A 76 -6.84 -11.48 6.72
C PRO A 76 -8.36 -11.68 6.80
N GLU A 77 -8.89 -12.58 5.98
CA GLU A 77 -10.29 -12.96 5.94
C GLU A 77 -10.37 -14.43 5.53
N LYS A 78 -11.22 -15.21 6.22
CA LYS A 78 -11.38 -16.63 5.97
C LYS A 78 -12.48 -16.94 4.96
N ASP A 79 -13.50 -16.08 4.89
CA ASP A 79 -14.57 -16.20 3.91
C ASP A 79 -14.04 -15.79 2.52
N PRO A 80 -14.05 -16.68 1.51
CA PRO A 80 -13.47 -16.38 0.19
C PRO A 80 -14.14 -15.20 -0.52
N LYS A 81 -15.45 -15.01 -0.34
CA LYS A 81 -16.19 -13.91 -0.95
C LYS A 81 -15.76 -12.58 -0.34
N LYS A 82 -15.72 -12.51 0.99
CA LYS A 82 -15.25 -11.32 1.71
C LYS A 82 -13.76 -11.06 1.45
N PHE A 83 -12.94 -12.12 1.36
CA PHE A 83 -11.54 -11.98 1.00
C PHE A 83 -11.40 -11.27 -0.35
N LYS A 84 -12.16 -11.70 -1.36
CA LYS A 84 -12.16 -11.04 -2.68
C LYS A 84 -12.59 -9.58 -2.59
N GLU A 85 -13.64 -9.26 -1.85
CA GLU A 85 -14.11 -7.89 -1.66
C GLU A 85 -13.06 -6.98 -0.99
N ILE A 86 -12.34 -7.51 0.00
CA ILE A 86 -11.38 -6.72 0.81
C ILE A 86 -10.01 -6.65 0.15
N ASN A 87 -9.56 -7.70 -0.54
CA ASN A 87 -8.19 -7.78 -1.03
C ASN A 87 -8.07 -7.72 -2.56
N ASN A 88 -8.95 -8.42 -3.32
CA ASN A 88 -8.83 -8.50 -4.78
C ASN A 88 -9.40 -7.25 -5.46
N LEU A 89 -10.63 -6.85 -5.11
CA LEU A 89 -11.29 -5.73 -5.78
C LEU A 89 -10.50 -4.42 -5.69
N PRO A 90 -9.91 -4.01 -4.55
CA PRO A 90 -9.05 -2.84 -4.51
C PRO A 90 -7.85 -2.92 -5.46
N ALA A 91 -7.20 -4.09 -5.53
CA ALA A 91 -6.07 -4.31 -6.43
C ALA A 91 -6.49 -4.30 -7.92
N GLU A 92 -7.66 -4.86 -8.25
CA GLU A 92 -8.24 -4.80 -9.59
C GLU A 92 -8.54 -3.34 -9.99
N ILE A 93 -9.08 -2.53 -9.08
CA ILE A 93 -9.32 -1.10 -9.31
C ILE A 93 -8.00 -0.33 -9.44
N MET A 94 -7.00 -0.62 -8.60
CA MET A 94 -5.65 -0.07 -8.76
C MET A 94 -5.13 -0.32 -10.17
N LEU A 95 -5.23 -1.55 -10.66
CA LEU A 95 -4.80 -1.91 -12.01
C LEU A 95 -5.59 -1.18 -13.11
N LYS A 96 -6.91 -1.04 -12.94
CA LYS A 96 -7.77 -0.31 -13.88
C LYS A 96 -7.37 1.16 -13.97
N ILE A 97 -7.12 1.82 -12.83
CA ILE A 97 -6.63 3.20 -12.79
C ILE A 97 -5.23 3.30 -13.39
N ALA A 98 -4.33 2.37 -13.05
CA ALA A 98 -2.96 2.35 -13.55
C ALA A 98 -2.91 2.31 -15.08
N LYS A 99 -3.75 1.50 -15.70
CA LYS A 99 -3.91 1.42 -17.17
C LYS A 99 -4.50 2.68 -17.74
N ALA A 100 -5.59 3.21 -17.15
CA ALA A 100 -6.29 4.39 -17.67
C ALA A 100 -5.41 5.66 -17.67
N TYR A 101 -4.52 5.79 -16.69
CA TYR A 101 -3.64 6.95 -16.53
C TYR A 101 -2.20 6.71 -16.96
N ASN A 102 -1.88 5.53 -17.47
CA ASN A 102 -0.53 5.15 -17.88
C ASN A 102 0.53 5.49 -16.81
N VAL A 103 0.29 5.01 -15.59
CA VAL A 103 1.15 5.32 -14.44
C VAL A 103 2.57 4.76 -14.61
N GLU A 104 3.56 5.39 -14.00
CA GLU A 104 4.95 4.95 -14.03
C GLU A 104 5.18 3.65 -13.25
N ALA A 105 4.46 3.48 -12.13
CA ALA A 105 4.48 2.24 -11.35
C ALA A 105 3.27 2.09 -10.43
N MET A 106 2.97 0.84 -10.11
CA MET A 106 2.07 0.42 -9.05
C MET A 106 2.86 0.01 -7.80
N GLY A 107 2.34 0.32 -6.61
CA GLY A 107 2.84 -0.17 -5.33
C GLY A 107 1.83 -1.10 -4.66
N PHE A 108 2.30 -2.18 -4.03
CA PHE A 108 1.42 -3.14 -3.38
C PHE A 108 2.00 -3.62 -2.05
N ILE A 109 1.15 -3.70 -1.03
CA ILE A 109 1.52 -4.33 0.24
C ILE A 109 1.12 -5.80 0.19
N GLY A 110 2.11 -6.66 0.02
CA GLY A 110 1.96 -8.11 0.08
C GLY A 110 1.72 -8.60 1.51
N GLY A 111 1.69 -9.92 1.68
CA GLY A 111 1.57 -10.56 2.99
C GLY A 111 2.37 -11.87 3.01
N ILE A 112 3.26 -12.00 3.99
CA ILE A 112 4.05 -13.23 4.20
C ILE A 112 3.75 -13.88 5.55
N LEU A 113 2.97 -13.20 6.39
CA LEU A 113 2.54 -13.68 7.70
C LEU A 113 1.02 -13.71 7.76
N GLY A 114 0.46 -14.80 8.25
CA GLY A 114 -0.98 -15.06 8.32
C GLY A 114 -1.29 -16.53 8.07
N ASP A 115 -2.57 -16.85 7.93
CA ASP A 115 -2.96 -18.18 7.47
C ASP A 115 -2.57 -18.42 6.00
N LYS A 116 -2.53 -19.70 5.61
CA LYS A 116 -2.10 -20.09 4.25
C LYS A 116 -2.97 -19.47 3.15
N ALA A 117 -4.28 -19.36 3.38
CA ALA A 117 -5.21 -18.81 2.40
C ALA A 117 -4.94 -17.32 2.15
N PHE A 118 -4.71 -16.55 3.22
CA PHE A 118 -4.35 -15.14 3.11
C PHE A 118 -3.04 -14.92 2.36
N VAL A 119 -1.98 -15.65 2.74
CA VAL A 119 -0.67 -15.54 2.08
C VAL A 119 -0.76 -15.94 0.61
N GLN A 120 -1.48 -17.02 0.32
CA GLN A 120 -1.69 -17.48 -1.05
C GLN A 120 -2.47 -16.46 -1.88
N GLY A 121 -3.58 -15.95 -1.35
CA GLY A 121 -4.39 -14.93 -2.02
C GLY A 121 -3.61 -13.64 -2.32
N LYS A 122 -2.74 -13.19 -1.38
CA LYS A 122 -1.87 -12.04 -1.64
C LYS A 122 -0.85 -12.30 -2.76
N LYS A 123 -0.32 -13.53 -2.88
CA LYS A 123 0.55 -13.94 -3.99
C LYS A 123 -0.19 -13.96 -5.32
N GLU A 124 -1.42 -14.46 -5.35
CA GLU A 124 -2.24 -14.49 -6.56
C GLU A 124 -2.56 -13.07 -7.07
N ILE A 125 -2.88 -12.14 -6.15
CA ILE A 125 -3.04 -10.72 -6.49
C ILE A 125 -1.74 -10.15 -7.06
N GLU A 126 -0.60 -10.39 -6.43
CA GLU A 126 0.70 -9.94 -6.93
C GLU A 126 0.98 -10.49 -8.35
N GLN A 127 0.71 -11.77 -8.59
CA GLN A 127 0.88 -12.38 -9.92
C GLN A 127 -0.03 -11.72 -10.97
N MET A 128 -1.29 -11.46 -10.64
CA MET A 128 -2.23 -10.76 -11.50
C MET A 128 -1.74 -9.34 -11.85
N LEU A 129 -1.24 -8.61 -10.86
CA LEU A 129 -0.70 -7.27 -11.08
C LEU A 129 0.56 -7.29 -11.95
N ARG A 130 1.49 -8.23 -11.72
CA ARG A 130 2.71 -8.41 -12.54
C ARG A 130 2.41 -8.78 -13.98
N ALA A 131 1.40 -9.62 -14.21
CA ALA A 131 0.98 -10.04 -15.54
C ALA A 131 0.46 -8.87 -16.41
N SER A 132 0.18 -7.72 -15.81
CA SER A 132 -0.25 -6.52 -16.54
C SER A 132 0.84 -5.85 -17.38
N GLY A 133 2.11 -6.15 -17.13
CA GLY A 133 3.26 -5.49 -17.76
C GLY A 133 3.59 -4.11 -17.19
N ILE A 134 2.74 -3.53 -16.34
CA ILE A 134 3.05 -2.27 -15.63
C ILE A 134 4.03 -2.57 -14.50
N ARG A 135 5.02 -1.72 -14.31
CA ARG A 135 5.98 -1.86 -13.21
C ARG A 135 5.28 -1.96 -11.88
N LEU A 136 5.56 -3.02 -11.12
CA LEU A 136 4.98 -3.30 -9.81
C LEU A 136 6.08 -3.41 -8.76
N GLU A 137 5.98 -2.56 -7.74
CA GLU A 137 6.85 -2.61 -6.56
C GLU A 137 6.07 -3.19 -5.38
N VAL A 138 6.62 -4.24 -4.79
CA VAL A 138 5.98 -4.96 -3.68
C VAL A 138 6.85 -4.90 -2.44
N VAL A 139 6.22 -4.58 -1.31
CA VAL A 139 6.78 -4.78 0.02
C VAL A 139 5.87 -5.74 0.76
N ALA A 140 6.43 -6.84 1.23
CA ALA A 140 5.70 -7.88 1.93
C ALA A 140 6.24 -8.03 3.37
N PRO A 141 5.83 -7.13 4.28
CA PRO A 141 6.34 -7.13 5.65
C PRO A 141 5.76 -8.31 6.46
N THR A 142 6.49 -8.68 7.48
CA THR A 142 5.99 -9.49 8.60
C THR A 142 5.06 -8.65 9.48
N LEU A 143 5.10 -8.82 10.79
CA LEU A 143 4.37 -7.94 11.71
C LEU A 143 4.98 -6.53 11.69
N VAL A 144 4.18 -5.53 11.32
CA VAL A 144 4.60 -4.13 11.30
C VAL A 144 4.28 -3.46 12.63
N TYR A 145 5.25 -2.75 13.23
CA TYR A 145 5.10 -2.03 14.49
C TYR A 145 5.67 -0.61 14.42
N GLY A 146 5.51 0.17 15.47
CA GLY A 146 6.07 1.53 15.59
C GLY A 146 5.02 2.64 15.42
N ASN A 147 5.47 3.88 15.50
CA ASN A 147 4.70 5.11 15.31
C ASN A 147 3.30 5.11 16.00
N GLY A 148 3.25 4.65 17.24
CA GLY A 148 2.04 4.72 18.06
C GLY A 148 0.95 3.71 17.71
N ARG A 149 1.27 2.62 16.99
CA ARG A 149 0.35 1.51 16.78
C ARG A 149 -0.07 0.91 18.13
N LYS A 150 -1.39 0.84 18.39
CA LYS A 150 -1.95 0.42 19.69
C LYS A 150 -2.83 -0.82 19.62
N ASP A 151 -2.91 -1.49 18.47
CA ASP A 151 -3.74 -2.70 18.34
C ASP A 151 -3.13 -3.93 19.03
N ASN A 152 -3.92 -5.00 19.14
CA ASN A 152 -3.49 -6.22 19.82
C ASN A 152 -2.27 -6.90 19.18
N LEU A 153 -1.97 -6.60 17.90
CA LEU A 153 -0.80 -7.15 17.22
C LEU A 153 0.51 -6.64 17.81
N VAL A 154 0.51 -5.42 18.38
CA VAL A 154 1.70 -4.87 19.06
C VAL A 154 2.09 -5.71 20.28
N LYS A 155 1.15 -6.34 20.96
CA LYS A 155 1.42 -7.23 22.10
C LYS A 155 2.23 -8.47 21.70
N MET A 156 2.18 -8.86 20.43
CA MET A 156 2.95 -9.99 19.90
C MET A 156 4.40 -9.61 19.53
N VAL A 157 4.73 -8.32 19.46
CA VAL A 157 6.06 -7.85 19.03
C VAL A 157 7.19 -8.40 19.88
N PRO A 158 7.14 -8.41 21.23
CA PRO A 158 8.23 -8.98 22.05
C PRO A 158 8.46 -10.47 21.76
N PHE A 159 7.37 -11.25 21.68
CA PHE A 159 7.44 -12.67 21.34
C PHE A 159 8.02 -12.91 19.94
N LEU A 160 7.56 -12.16 18.95
CA LEU A 160 8.05 -12.29 17.58
C LEU A 160 9.49 -11.78 17.42
N LYS A 161 9.93 -10.81 18.21
CA LYS A 161 11.36 -10.41 18.27
C LYS A 161 12.21 -11.56 18.78
N PHE A 162 11.76 -12.26 19.82
CA PHE A 162 12.45 -13.45 20.33
C PHE A 162 12.50 -14.57 19.28
N MET A 163 11.38 -14.89 18.62
CA MET A 163 11.35 -15.87 17.53
C MET A 163 12.20 -15.43 16.33
N GLY A 164 12.32 -14.13 16.09
CA GLY A 164 13.15 -13.54 15.04
C GLY A 164 14.65 -13.75 15.22
N LEU A 165 15.10 -14.16 16.43
CA LEU A 165 16.49 -14.59 16.65
C LEU A 165 16.80 -15.94 15.98
N PHE A 166 15.77 -16.79 15.84
CA PHE A 166 15.91 -18.13 15.23
C PHE A 166 15.49 -18.16 13.76
N SER A 167 14.66 -17.22 13.31
CA SER A 167 14.22 -17.14 11.91
C SER A 167 13.84 -15.71 11.53
N THR A 168 14.45 -15.19 10.47
CA THR A 168 14.16 -13.87 9.94
C THR A 168 12.70 -13.70 9.47
N LYS A 169 12.00 -14.83 9.18
CA LYS A 169 10.58 -14.84 8.79
C LYS A 169 9.63 -14.32 9.88
N PHE A 170 10.06 -14.32 11.14
CA PHE A 170 9.25 -13.85 12.28
C PHE A 170 9.67 -12.48 12.80
N LYS A 171 10.75 -11.91 12.28
CA LYS A 171 11.28 -10.64 12.76
C LYS A 171 10.30 -9.49 12.47
N PRO A 172 9.71 -8.84 13.49
CA PRO A 172 8.85 -7.67 13.26
C PRO A 172 9.62 -6.54 12.63
N VAL A 173 8.95 -5.74 11.81
CA VAL A 173 9.56 -4.64 11.05
C VAL A 173 8.96 -3.29 11.50
N ASP A 174 9.80 -2.29 11.72
CA ASP A 174 9.34 -0.93 11.99
C ASP A 174 8.63 -0.35 10.77
N VAL A 175 7.51 0.35 10.99
CA VAL A 175 6.70 0.91 9.91
C VAL A 175 7.46 1.94 9.06
N ASN A 176 8.44 2.64 9.62
CA ASN A 176 9.26 3.56 8.83
C ASN A 176 10.14 2.80 7.84
N LEU A 177 10.71 1.64 8.23
CA LEU A 177 11.49 0.81 7.30
C LEU A 177 10.63 0.29 6.15
N VAL A 178 9.40 -0.14 6.44
CA VAL A 178 8.42 -0.55 5.42
C VAL A 178 8.11 0.61 4.47
N ALA A 179 7.90 1.80 5.03
CA ALA A 179 7.60 3.00 4.24
C ALA A 179 8.80 3.39 3.36
N ASP A 180 10.00 3.44 3.92
CA ASP A 180 11.21 3.85 3.21
C ASP A 180 11.60 2.85 2.12
N GLU A 181 11.42 1.54 2.37
CA GLU A 181 11.62 0.50 1.36
C GLU A 181 10.67 0.69 0.18
N LEU A 182 9.37 0.89 0.43
CA LEU A 182 8.39 1.09 -0.64
C LEU A 182 8.70 2.35 -1.44
N ILE A 183 8.96 3.48 -0.77
CA ILE A 183 9.29 4.74 -1.42
C ILE A 183 10.55 4.59 -2.28
N SER A 184 11.60 3.97 -1.73
CA SER A 184 12.86 3.74 -2.44
C SER A 184 12.62 2.92 -3.72
N LYS A 185 11.87 1.82 -3.63
CA LYS A 185 11.50 1.00 -4.79
C LYS A 185 10.71 1.80 -5.83
N MET A 186 9.73 2.60 -5.40
CA MET A 186 8.90 3.40 -6.31
C MET A 186 9.70 4.46 -7.07
N VAL A 187 10.66 5.13 -6.40
CA VAL A 187 11.37 6.30 -6.96
C VAL A 187 12.66 5.90 -7.70
N HIS A 188 13.45 4.95 -7.20
CA HIS A 188 14.82 4.70 -7.71
C HIS A 188 14.89 3.83 -8.96
N SER A 189 13.86 3.09 -9.30
CA SER A 189 13.84 2.27 -10.52
C SER A 189 13.88 3.11 -11.81
N ASN A 190 13.56 4.41 -11.77
CA ASN A 190 13.63 5.30 -12.93
C ASN A 190 15.06 5.69 -13.33
N LYS A 191 16.07 5.46 -12.47
CA LYS A 191 17.47 5.83 -12.79
C LYS A 191 18.19 4.80 -13.66
N LYS A 192 17.68 3.58 -13.82
CA LYS A 192 18.32 2.54 -14.65
C LYS A 192 17.99 2.62 -16.15
N ASN A 193 16.98 3.39 -16.55
CA ASN A 193 16.55 3.51 -17.95
C ASN A 193 16.97 4.84 -18.60
N SER A 194 17.88 5.61 -17.99
CA SER A 194 18.32 6.92 -18.48
C SER A 194 19.84 6.96 -18.81
N ASN A 195 20.44 5.81 -19.09
CA ASN A 195 21.80 5.70 -19.64
C ASN A 195 21.81 4.95 -20.95
#